data_912bb2aa827dbfad21d3b8186db22d17
#
_entry.id   912bb2aa827dbfad21d3b8186db22d17
#
_cell.length_a   1.000
_cell.length_b   1.000
_cell.length_c   1.000
_cell.angle_alpha   90.00
_cell.angle_beta   90.00
_cell.angle_gamma   90.00
#
_symmetry.space_group_name_H-M   'P 1'
#
loop_
_entity.id
_entity.type
_entity.pdbx_description
1 polymer ?
#
loop_
_entity_poly.entity_id
_entity_poly.type
_entity_poly.pdbx_seq_one_letter_code
_entity_poly.pdbx_strand_id
1 'polypeptide(L)'
;MAEPAPATAPVDLVALADEHAAKAAADPHGRSAHLLVHDSVLRQTMIALTAGTSLDEHNAPLAASLQVLRGRVSLTVSGRQIELKAGQLRPIPQERHGLLAHQDSVVLLTAVTT
;
A
#
# COMPACT_ATOMS: atom_id res chain seq x y z
N MET A 1 -3.64 -33.64 4.94
CA MET A 1 -4.07 -32.30 4.48
C MET A 1 -2.97 -31.29 4.83
N ALA A 2 -2.55 -30.53 3.86
CA ALA A 2 -1.55 -29.52 4.13
C ALA A 2 -2.14 -28.39 4.97
N GLU A 3 -1.46 -28.02 6.01
CA GLU A 3 -1.83 -26.84 6.77
C GLU A 3 -1.62 -25.60 5.91
N PRO A 4 -2.53 -24.63 5.92
CA PRO A 4 -2.23 -23.34 5.34
C PRO A 4 -1.05 -22.71 6.07
N ALA A 5 -0.33 -21.84 5.39
CA ALA A 5 0.76 -21.12 6.04
C ALA A 5 0.24 -20.49 7.34
N PRO A 6 0.93 -20.67 8.47
CA PRO A 6 0.47 -20.10 9.72
C PRO A 6 0.32 -18.59 9.60
N ALA A 7 -0.73 -18.03 10.20
CA ALA A 7 -0.92 -16.57 10.23
C ALA A 7 0.26 -15.84 10.88
N THR A 8 1.08 -16.59 11.64
CA THR A 8 2.27 -16.07 12.32
C THR A 8 3.56 -16.25 11.50
N ALA A 9 3.48 -16.84 10.31
CA ALA A 9 4.65 -17.01 9.48
C ALA A 9 5.17 -15.65 9.01
N PRO A 10 6.49 -15.43 9.05
CA PRO A 10 7.04 -14.17 8.55
C PRO A 10 6.75 -13.97 7.09
N VAL A 11 6.51 -12.74 6.72
CA VAL A 11 6.31 -12.31 5.33
C VAL A 11 7.58 -11.57 4.89
N ASP A 12 8.15 -12.01 3.77
CA ASP A 12 9.33 -11.36 3.20
C ASP A 12 8.88 -10.18 2.33
N LEU A 13 8.93 -8.98 2.91
CA LEU A 13 8.48 -7.78 2.21
C LEU A 13 9.35 -7.43 1.02
N VAL A 14 10.65 -7.75 1.07
CA VAL A 14 11.56 -7.46 -0.06
C VAL A 14 11.20 -8.33 -1.26
N ALA A 15 11.02 -9.63 -1.04
CA ALA A 15 10.65 -10.56 -2.11
C ALA A 15 9.27 -10.23 -2.69
N LEU A 16 8.30 -9.92 -1.83
CA LEU A 16 6.95 -9.57 -2.29
C LEU A 16 6.93 -8.23 -3.03
N ALA A 17 7.74 -7.27 -2.61
CA ALA A 17 7.86 -6.01 -3.32
C ALA A 17 8.37 -6.23 -4.75
N ASP A 18 9.38 -7.10 -4.94
CA ASP A 18 9.86 -7.46 -6.27
C ASP A 18 8.76 -8.10 -7.11
N GLU A 19 8.04 -9.05 -6.54
CA GLU A 19 6.97 -9.76 -7.23
C GLU A 19 5.85 -8.82 -7.66
N HIS A 20 5.38 -7.97 -6.75
CA HIS A 20 4.25 -7.09 -7.05
C HIS A 20 4.64 -5.89 -7.92
N ALA A 21 5.88 -5.43 -7.84
CA ALA A 21 6.38 -4.43 -8.78
C ALA A 21 6.34 -4.97 -10.22
N ALA A 22 6.74 -6.23 -10.41
CA ALA A 22 6.66 -6.88 -11.73
C ALA A 22 5.21 -7.07 -12.18
N LYS A 23 4.32 -7.47 -11.29
CA LYS A 23 2.90 -7.62 -11.60
C LYS A 23 2.26 -6.29 -11.98
N ALA A 24 2.58 -5.22 -11.26
CA ALA A 24 2.06 -3.89 -11.57
C ALA A 24 2.54 -3.43 -12.95
N ALA A 25 3.82 -3.68 -13.27
CA ALA A 25 4.36 -3.32 -14.59
C ALA A 25 3.66 -4.04 -15.73
N ALA A 26 3.18 -5.25 -15.50
CA ALA A 26 2.46 -6.05 -16.49
C ALA A 26 0.95 -5.82 -16.48
N ASP A 27 0.43 -5.10 -15.50
CA ASP A 27 -1.00 -4.87 -15.35
C ASP A 27 -1.48 -3.72 -16.24
N PRO A 28 -2.62 -3.86 -16.94
CA PRO A 28 -3.15 -2.78 -17.77
C PRO A 28 -3.41 -1.47 -17.01
N HIS A 29 -3.69 -1.57 -15.72
CA HIS A 29 -3.96 -0.41 -14.87
C HIS A 29 -2.76 0.01 -14.03
N GLY A 30 -1.61 -0.65 -14.20
CA GLY A 30 -0.37 -0.27 -13.52
C GLY A 30 -0.34 -0.51 -12.03
N ARG A 31 -1.10 -1.47 -11.51
CA ARG A 31 -1.17 -1.72 -10.08
C ARG A 31 -1.29 -3.19 -9.75
N SER A 32 -0.79 -3.53 -8.56
CA SER A 32 -0.93 -4.87 -7.98
C SER A 32 -1.04 -4.71 -6.46
N ALA A 33 -2.02 -5.35 -5.86
CA ALA A 33 -2.24 -5.27 -4.41
C ALA A 33 -2.34 -6.67 -3.82
N HIS A 34 -1.84 -6.81 -2.60
CA HIS A 34 -1.84 -8.09 -1.89
C HIS A 34 -2.10 -7.85 -0.40
N LEU A 35 -3.17 -8.45 0.12
CA LEU A 35 -3.46 -8.40 1.54
C LEU A 35 -2.50 -9.35 2.28
N LEU A 36 -1.61 -8.78 3.08
CA LEU A 36 -0.57 -9.53 3.79
C LEU A 36 -1.03 -10.02 5.15
N VAL A 37 -1.72 -9.14 5.89
CA VAL A 37 -2.19 -9.44 7.24
C VAL A 37 -3.66 -9.09 7.32
N HIS A 38 -4.44 -10.06 7.78
CA HIS A 38 -5.86 -9.91 8.04
C HIS A 38 -6.12 -10.57 9.40
N ASP A 39 -6.01 -9.78 10.44
CA ASP A 39 -6.12 -10.26 11.81
C ASP A 39 -7.08 -9.34 12.57
N SER A 40 -8.28 -9.85 12.86
CA SER A 40 -9.34 -9.09 13.49
C SER A 40 -9.58 -7.78 12.72
N VAL A 41 -9.35 -6.63 13.36
CA VAL A 41 -9.53 -5.31 12.73
C VAL A 41 -8.28 -4.82 12.01
N LEU A 42 -7.18 -5.55 12.13
CA LEU A 42 -5.91 -5.16 11.49
C LEU A 42 -5.85 -5.66 10.05
N ARG A 43 -5.55 -4.75 9.14
CA ARG A 43 -5.30 -5.05 7.74
C ARG A 43 -3.99 -4.43 7.33
N GLN A 44 -3.13 -5.23 6.69
CA GLN A 44 -1.91 -4.71 6.08
C GLN A 44 -1.86 -5.17 4.64
N THR A 45 -1.79 -4.22 3.72
CA THR A 45 -1.82 -4.48 2.28
C THR A 45 -0.59 -3.88 1.63
N MET A 46 0.08 -4.69 0.82
CA MET A 46 1.13 -4.19 -0.06
C MET A 46 0.49 -3.74 -1.38
N ILE A 47 0.84 -2.55 -1.83
CA ILE A 47 0.34 -2.01 -3.10
C ILE A 47 1.53 -1.55 -3.93
N ALA A 48 1.65 -2.10 -5.13
CA ALA A 48 2.63 -1.67 -6.12
C ALA A 48 1.94 -0.85 -7.19
N LEU A 49 2.54 0.27 -7.56
CA LEU A 49 2.02 1.20 -8.55
C LEU A 49 3.13 1.60 -9.50
N THR A 50 2.85 1.58 -10.81
CA THR A 50 3.78 2.14 -11.78
C THR A 50 3.73 3.67 -11.77
N ALA A 51 4.80 4.30 -12.26
CA ALA A 51 4.87 5.76 -12.34
C ALA A 51 3.64 6.34 -13.06
N GLY A 52 3.03 7.35 -12.47
CA GLY A 52 1.85 8.01 -13.02
C GLY A 52 0.52 7.35 -12.65
N THR A 53 0.53 6.17 -12.02
CA THR A 53 -0.68 5.50 -11.60
C THR A 53 -1.18 6.12 -10.30
N SER A 54 -2.49 6.30 -10.20
CA SER A 54 -3.12 6.84 -9.00
C SER A 54 -4.21 5.92 -8.48
N LEU A 55 -4.44 6.00 -7.19
CA LEU A 55 -5.63 5.45 -6.55
C LEU A 55 -6.55 6.62 -6.22
N ASP A 56 -7.81 6.50 -6.65
CA ASP A 56 -8.78 7.57 -6.43
C ASP A 56 -9.04 7.78 -4.94
N GLU A 57 -9.48 8.98 -4.61
CA GLU A 57 -9.85 9.30 -3.24
C GLU A 57 -11.00 8.44 -2.76
N HIS A 58 -10.88 7.96 -1.54
CA HIS A 58 -11.88 7.14 -0.89
C HIS A 58 -11.95 7.51 0.59
N ASN A 59 -13.00 7.02 1.25
CA ASN A 59 -13.20 7.29 2.68
C ASN A 59 -12.12 6.62 3.51
N ALA A 60 -11.71 7.31 4.57
CA ALA A 60 -10.68 6.80 5.48
C ALA A 60 -11.26 5.69 6.38
N PRO A 61 -10.47 4.64 6.69
CA PRO A 61 -10.81 3.72 7.77
C PRO A 61 -10.67 4.41 9.12
N LEU A 62 -10.99 3.68 10.19
CA LEU A 62 -10.90 4.21 11.55
C LEU A 62 -9.51 4.76 11.87
N ALA A 63 -8.48 4.04 11.47
CA ALA A 63 -7.09 4.48 11.59
C ALA A 63 -6.27 3.83 10.49
N ALA A 64 -5.26 4.53 9.99
CA ALA A 64 -4.39 3.98 8.96
C ALA A 64 -3.03 4.67 8.96
N SER A 65 -2.04 3.95 8.45
CA SER A 65 -0.72 4.52 8.16
C SER A 65 -0.23 4.02 6.81
N LEU A 66 0.65 4.80 6.20
CA LEU A 66 1.25 4.47 4.92
C LEU A 66 2.77 4.50 5.06
N GLN A 67 3.42 3.41 4.65
CA GLN A 67 4.87 3.33 4.59
C GLN A 67 5.30 3.11 3.14
N VAL A 68 6.26 3.89 2.68
CA VAL A 68 6.82 3.71 1.34
C VAL A 68 8.02 2.77 1.45
N LEU A 69 7.93 1.64 0.75
CA LEU A 69 9.02 0.66 0.70
C LEU A 69 9.97 0.97 -0.45
N ARG A 70 9.43 1.44 -1.58
CA ARG A 70 10.19 1.80 -2.78
C ARG A 70 9.53 2.97 -3.47
N GLY A 71 10.33 3.80 -4.12
CA GLY A 71 9.84 4.85 -4.98
C GLY A 71 9.46 6.10 -4.24
N ARG A 72 8.51 6.83 -4.82
CA ARG A 72 8.06 8.12 -4.31
C ARG A 72 6.59 8.30 -4.68
N VAL A 73 5.78 8.63 -3.70
CA VAL A 73 4.34 8.80 -3.87
C VAL A 73 3.89 10.11 -3.23
N SER A 74 2.69 10.55 -3.59
CA SER A 74 1.99 11.60 -2.87
C SER A 74 0.68 11.06 -2.34
N LEU A 75 0.43 11.30 -1.05
CA LEU A 75 -0.88 11.11 -0.46
C LEU A 75 -1.71 12.35 -0.78
N THR A 76 -2.85 12.15 -1.45
CA THR A 76 -3.73 13.27 -1.82
C THR A 76 -4.85 13.37 -0.80
N VAL A 77 -4.92 14.50 -0.11
CA VAL A 77 -5.89 14.73 0.98
C VAL A 77 -6.43 16.14 0.84
N SER A 78 -7.74 16.27 0.65
CA SER A 78 -8.42 17.56 0.64
C SER A 78 -7.73 18.58 -0.28
N GLY A 79 -7.40 18.18 -1.49
CA GLY A 79 -6.73 19.03 -2.50
C GLY A 79 -5.27 19.28 -2.25
N ARG A 80 -4.68 18.71 -1.20
CA ARG A 80 -3.26 18.82 -0.90
C ARG A 80 -2.54 17.53 -1.27
N GLN A 81 -1.27 17.64 -1.60
CA GLN A 81 -0.40 16.49 -1.82
C GLN A 81 0.68 16.46 -0.74
N ILE A 82 0.82 15.30 -0.10
CA ILE A 82 1.84 15.07 0.91
C ILE A 82 2.79 14.03 0.34
N GLU A 83 4.01 14.43 0.04
CA GLU A 83 4.97 13.56 -0.60
C GLU A 83 5.68 12.66 0.41
N LEU A 84 5.80 11.37 0.06
CA LEU A 84 6.58 10.39 0.80
C LEU A 84 7.52 9.67 -0.14
N LYS A 85 8.72 9.39 0.34
CA LYS A 85 9.72 8.62 -0.39
C LYS A 85 10.11 7.37 0.40
N ALA A 86 10.83 6.48 -0.26
CA ALA A 86 11.25 5.19 0.32
C ALA A 86 11.81 5.36 1.74
N GLY A 87 11.33 4.54 2.65
CA GLY A 87 11.72 4.55 4.05
C GLY A 87 10.87 5.44 4.94
N GLN A 88 9.96 6.23 4.38
CA GLN A 88 9.12 7.13 5.17
C GLN A 88 7.78 6.48 5.53
N LEU A 89 7.32 6.79 6.72
CA LEU A 89 6.05 6.32 7.28
C LEU A 89 5.24 7.53 7.74
N ARG A 90 3.95 7.52 7.48
CA ARG A 90 3.06 8.60 7.89
C ARG A 90 1.69 8.06 8.30
N PRO A 91 1.09 8.57 9.38
CA PRO A 91 -0.33 8.35 9.64
C PRO A 91 -1.16 8.98 8.51
N ILE A 92 -2.26 8.32 8.16
CA ILE A 92 -3.20 8.84 7.17
C ILE A 92 -4.28 9.60 7.92
N PRO A 93 -4.55 10.88 7.56
CA PRO A 93 -5.62 11.64 8.20
C PRO A 93 -6.98 10.99 7.97
N GLN A 94 -7.91 11.20 8.91
CA GLN A 94 -9.28 10.71 8.79
C GLN A 94 -10.11 11.59 7.84
N GLU A 95 -9.65 11.67 6.60
CA GLU A 95 -10.28 12.43 5.52
C GLU A 95 -10.23 11.58 4.27
N ARG A 96 -11.06 11.88 3.30
CA ARG A 96 -10.95 11.22 2.00
C ARG A 96 -9.56 11.44 1.45
N HIS A 97 -8.95 10.40 0.96
CA HIS A 97 -7.58 10.44 0.47
C HIS A 97 -7.37 9.47 -0.69
N GLY A 98 -6.39 9.78 -1.49
CA GLY A 98 -5.93 8.95 -2.59
C GLY A 98 -4.41 8.89 -2.59
N LEU A 99 -3.86 8.28 -3.63
CA LEU A 99 -2.42 8.07 -3.74
C LEU A 99 -2.00 8.27 -5.20
N LEU A 100 -0.90 8.95 -5.41
CA LEU A 100 -0.31 9.14 -6.74
C LEU A 100 1.15 8.68 -6.71
N ALA A 101 1.52 7.78 -7.60
CA ALA A 101 2.90 7.33 -7.74
C ALA A 101 3.65 8.25 -8.70
N HIS A 102 4.73 8.87 -8.23
CA HIS A 102 5.61 9.69 -9.07
C HIS A 102 6.66 8.84 -9.78
N GLN A 103 6.96 7.69 -9.22
CA GLN A 103 7.88 6.68 -9.75
C GLN A 103 7.21 5.33 -9.56
N ASP A 104 7.79 4.28 -10.15
CA ASP A 104 7.39 2.93 -9.80
C ASP A 104 7.59 2.77 -8.29
N SER A 105 6.53 2.44 -7.58
CA SER A 105 6.52 2.48 -6.12
C SER A 105 5.87 1.25 -5.52
N VAL A 106 6.29 0.92 -4.30
CA VAL A 106 5.65 -0.10 -3.49
C VAL A 106 5.42 0.49 -2.11
N VAL A 107 4.19 0.41 -1.64
CA VAL A 107 3.79 0.93 -0.33
C VAL A 107 3.17 -0.16 0.52
N LEU A 108 3.24 0.02 1.82
CA LEU A 108 2.55 -0.82 2.80
C LEU A 108 1.50 0.03 3.49
N LEU A 109 0.25 -0.34 3.29
CA LEU A 109 -0.89 0.31 3.92
C LEU A 109 -1.31 -0.52 5.13
N THR A 110 -1.30 0.10 6.29
CA THR A 110 -1.83 -0.50 7.52
C THR A 110 -3.13 0.20 7.86
N ALA A 111 -4.19 -0.56 8.07
CA ALA A 111 -5.49 -0.01 8.38
C ALA A 111 -6.16 -0.79 9.51
N VAL A 112 -6.87 -0.05 10.35
CA VAL A 112 -7.73 -0.61 11.39
C VAL A 112 -9.16 -0.42 10.92
N THR A 113 -9.88 -1.54 10.79
CA THR A 113 -11.26 -1.55 10.32
C THR A 113 -12.18 -2.06 11.42
N THR A 114 -13.42 -1.67 11.39
CA THR A 114 -14.43 -2.15 12.36
C THR A 114 -15.44 -3.03 11.66
#